data_dde9d06a4265b81cabd3b9e478d44d76
#
_entry.id   dde9d06a4265b81cabd3b9e478d44d76
#
_cell.length_a   1.000
_cell.length_b   1.000
_cell.length_c   1.000
_cell.angle_alpha   90.00
_cell.angle_beta   90.00
_cell.angle_gamma   90.00
#
_symmetry.space_group_name_H-M   'P 1'
#
loop_
_entity.id
_entity.type
_entity.pdbx_description
1 polymer ?
#
loop_
_entity_poly.entity_id
_entity_poly.type
_entity_poly.pdbx_seq_one_letter_code
_entity_poly.pdbx_strand_id
1 'polypeptide(L)'
;MDTEKISTIPSDIQILWSKFSQMINMNSSQLRSFYNSDDSKDSGWTDEERDKESMAETTGRENAKQLISILSKYSSNVSTGNSPKNLTKPERECVSRTIRFIARVRENIGDYKDNDGELTPKAKALMLRAFDPIKAGNKVLPSTQDVKQELKKEMEKKINETVSLANLFL
;
A
#
# COMPACT_ATOMS: atom_id res chain seq x y z
N MET A 1 25.35 -24.63 -2.37
CA MET A 1 24.63 -24.51 -3.60
C MET A 1 23.26 -23.87 -3.47
N ASP A 2 22.63 -24.07 -2.37
CA ASP A 2 21.30 -23.51 -2.16
C ASP A 2 21.32 -22.13 -1.53
N THR A 3 22.49 -21.58 -1.30
CA THR A 3 22.66 -20.23 -0.75
C THR A 3 22.05 -19.15 -1.63
N GLU A 4 22.06 -19.36 -2.94
CA GLU A 4 21.46 -18.42 -3.88
C GLU A 4 19.95 -18.30 -3.73
N LYS A 5 19.29 -19.41 -3.43
CA LYS A 5 17.85 -19.44 -3.21
C LYS A 5 17.43 -18.69 -1.94
N ILE A 6 18.33 -18.64 -0.96
CA ILE A 6 18.06 -18.03 0.33
C ILE A 6 18.22 -16.52 0.26
N SER A 7 19.12 -16.02 -0.58
CA SER A 7 19.44 -14.60 -0.66
C SER A 7 18.64 -13.82 -1.69
N THR A 8 17.92 -14.51 -2.60
CA THR A 8 17.23 -13.84 -3.70
C THR A 8 15.80 -13.52 -3.34
N ILE A 9 15.47 -12.23 -3.30
CA ILE A 9 14.10 -11.77 -3.17
C ILE A 9 13.49 -11.76 -4.57
N PRO A 10 12.31 -12.38 -4.77
CA PRO A 10 11.64 -12.33 -6.06
C PRO A 10 11.46 -10.90 -6.57
N SER A 11 11.70 -10.67 -7.84
CA SER A 11 11.66 -9.35 -8.45
C SER A 11 10.32 -8.65 -8.28
N ASP A 12 9.24 -9.40 -8.40
CA ASP A 12 7.87 -8.88 -8.25
C ASP A 12 7.61 -8.36 -6.83
N ILE A 13 8.15 -9.04 -5.82
CA ILE A 13 8.03 -8.63 -4.42
C ILE A 13 8.81 -7.33 -4.19
N GLN A 14 10.02 -7.24 -4.74
CA GLN A 14 10.84 -6.03 -4.61
C GLN A 14 10.17 -4.83 -5.29
N ILE A 15 9.60 -5.02 -6.46
CA ILE A 15 8.86 -3.97 -7.19
C ILE A 15 7.64 -3.54 -6.39
N LEU A 16 6.87 -4.50 -5.89
CA LEU A 16 5.70 -4.24 -5.07
C LEU A 16 6.05 -3.43 -3.83
N TRP A 17 7.08 -3.85 -3.11
CA TRP A 17 7.53 -3.16 -1.89
C TRP A 17 8.03 -1.75 -2.17
N SER A 18 8.78 -1.56 -3.25
CA SER A 18 9.25 -0.25 -3.66
C SER A 18 8.09 0.71 -3.92
N LYS A 19 7.06 0.26 -4.63
CA LYS A 19 5.86 1.07 -4.86
C LYS A 19 5.13 1.39 -3.57
N PHE A 20 4.97 0.40 -2.70
CA PHE A 20 4.37 0.59 -1.38
C PHE A 20 5.10 1.68 -0.59
N SER A 21 6.42 1.57 -0.51
CA SER A 21 7.25 2.54 0.22
C SER A 21 7.15 3.96 -0.33
N GLN A 22 6.97 4.09 -1.64
CA GLN A 22 6.81 5.40 -2.29
C GLN A 22 5.44 6.01 -2.09
N MET A 23 4.40 5.18 -1.99
CA MET A 23 3.02 5.65 -1.94
C MET A 23 2.56 6.03 -0.54
N ILE A 24 2.99 5.31 0.49
CA ILE A 24 2.59 5.63 1.86
C ILE A 24 3.35 6.86 2.38
N ASN A 25 2.72 7.60 3.28
CA ASN A 25 3.33 8.79 3.88
C ASN A 25 3.09 8.87 5.39
N MET A 26 2.68 7.78 6.01
CA MET A 26 2.49 7.67 7.46
C MET A 26 3.36 6.54 8.00
N ASN A 27 3.96 6.76 9.16
CA ASN A 27 4.67 5.71 9.87
C ASN A 27 3.72 4.94 10.81
N SER A 28 4.22 3.90 11.49
CA SER A 28 3.40 3.07 12.36
C SER A 28 2.75 3.86 13.49
N SER A 29 3.47 4.82 14.06
CA SER A 29 2.98 5.67 15.14
C SER A 29 1.83 6.56 14.69
N GLN A 30 1.99 7.19 13.54
CA GLN A 30 0.97 8.05 12.96
C GLN A 30 -0.29 7.26 12.59
N LEU A 31 -0.10 6.10 11.98
CA LEU A 31 -1.24 5.25 11.61
C LEU A 31 -1.97 4.72 12.84
N ARG A 32 -1.23 4.34 13.88
CA ARG A 32 -1.81 3.89 15.14
C ARG A 32 -2.63 5.01 15.81
N SER A 33 -2.12 6.24 15.81
CA SER A 33 -2.83 7.38 16.35
C SER A 33 -4.13 7.63 15.61
N PHE A 34 -4.11 7.57 14.30
CA PHE A 34 -5.33 7.69 13.50
C PHE A 34 -6.29 6.54 13.74
N TYR A 35 -5.79 5.30 13.77
CA TYR A 35 -6.59 4.11 14.03
C TYR A 35 -7.35 4.21 15.35
N ASN A 36 -6.76 4.80 16.38
CA ASN A 36 -7.36 4.97 17.69
C ASN A 36 -8.24 6.21 17.78
N SER A 37 -8.26 7.06 16.78
CA SER A 37 -9.06 8.28 16.77
C SER A 37 -10.55 8.02 16.49
N ASP A 38 -11.41 8.97 16.87
CA ASP A 38 -12.82 8.89 16.54
C ASP A 38 -13.07 8.94 15.04
N ASP A 39 -12.28 9.71 14.31
CA ASP A 39 -12.34 9.77 12.85
C ASP A 39 -12.16 8.39 12.20
N SER A 40 -11.26 7.59 12.74
CA SER A 40 -11.05 6.24 12.26
C SER A 40 -12.24 5.32 12.55
N LYS A 41 -12.83 5.45 13.74
CA LYS A 41 -13.99 4.65 14.14
C LYS A 41 -15.23 4.98 13.31
N ASP A 42 -15.36 6.25 12.96
CA ASP A 42 -16.45 6.74 12.12
C ASP A 42 -16.12 6.63 10.63
N SER A 43 -14.91 6.24 10.30
CA SER A 43 -14.52 6.04 8.91
C SER A 43 -15.18 4.78 8.40
N GLY A 44 -16.07 4.93 7.48
CA GLY A 44 -16.72 3.77 6.97
C GLY A 44 -17.97 4.09 6.22
N TRP A 45 -18.71 3.08 6.05
CA TRP A 45 -19.89 2.99 5.23
C TRP A 45 -21.10 3.53 6.01
N THR A 46 -22.10 3.97 5.29
CA THR A 46 -23.39 4.24 5.89
C THR A 46 -23.94 2.95 6.52
N ASP A 47 -24.92 3.07 7.40
CA ASP A 47 -25.51 1.89 8.04
C ASP A 47 -26.03 0.88 7.03
N GLU A 48 -26.62 1.35 5.92
CA GLU A 48 -27.10 0.49 4.85
C GLU A 48 -25.94 -0.21 4.13
N GLU A 49 -24.88 0.51 3.86
CA GLU A 49 -23.66 -0.06 3.25
C GLU A 49 -22.98 -1.04 4.19
N ARG A 50 -22.98 -0.72 5.49
CA ARG A 50 -22.44 -1.59 6.53
C ARG A 50 -23.17 -2.92 6.59
N ASP A 51 -24.49 -2.92 6.51
CA ASP A 51 -25.29 -4.14 6.53
C ASP A 51 -25.05 -5.01 5.28
N LYS A 52 -24.84 -4.38 4.13
CA LYS A 52 -24.57 -5.09 2.87
C LYS A 52 -23.13 -5.56 2.77
N GLU A 53 -22.20 -4.78 3.29
CA GLU A 53 -20.78 -5.01 3.18
C GLU A 53 -20.06 -4.90 4.52
N SER A 54 -20.62 -5.53 5.54
CA SER A 54 -20.02 -5.54 6.87
C SER A 54 -18.56 -5.96 6.88
N MET A 55 -18.18 -6.82 5.95
CA MET A 55 -16.80 -7.26 5.78
C MET A 55 -15.88 -6.14 5.27
N ALA A 56 -16.38 -5.19 4.50
CA ALA A 56 -15.57 -4.12 3.91
C ALA A 56 -15.10 -3.12 4.97
N GLU A 57 -15.96 -2.73 5.90
CA GLU A 57 -15.59 -1.84 7.01
C GLU A 57 -14.57 -2.49 7.94
N THR A 58 -14.86 -3.73 8.34
CA THR A 58 -13.95 -4.53 9.14
C THR A 58 -12.62 -4.70 8.42
N THR A 59 -12.67 -4.91 7.10
CA THR A 59 -11.47 -5.03 6.28
C THR A 59 -10.61 -3.77 6.32
N GLY A 60 -11.22 -2.59 6.30
CA GLY A 60 -10.48 -1.33 6.38
C GLY A 60 -9.65 -1.21 7.67
N ARG A 61 -10.29 -1.45 8.80
CA ARG A 61 -9.62 -1.41 10.11
C ARG A 61 -8.66 -2.58 10.30
N GLU A 62 -9.00 -3.77 9.84
CA GLU A 62 -8.12 -4.92 9.86
C GLU A 62 -6.86 -4.68 9.01
N ASN A 63 -7.05 -4.07 7.85
CA ASN A 63 -5.91 -3.71 7.00
C ASN A 63 -5.00 -2.71 7.70
N ALA A 64 -5.56 -1.74 8.42
CA ALA A 64 -4.78 -0.77 9.20
C ALA A 64 -3.98 -1.45 10.30
N LYS A 65 -4.56 -2.41 11.01
CA LYS A 65 -3.85 -3.19 12.03
C LYS A 65 -2.65 -3.93 11.42
N GLN A 66 -2.87 -4.58 10.28
CA GLN A 66 -1.80 -5.27 9.56
C GLN A 66 -0.69 -4.30 9.13
N LEU A 67 -1.08 -3.14 8.62
CA LEU A 67 -0.13 -2.10 8.22
C LEU A 67 0.67 -1.56 9.40
N ILE A 68 0.04 -1.32 10.53
CA ILE A 68 0.75 -0.88 11.74
C ILE A 68 1.85 -1.89 12.09
N SER A 69 1.52 -3.18 12.05
CA SER A 69 2.48 -4.25 12.30
C SER A 69 3.62 -4.25 11.28
N ILE A 70 3.28 -4.16 10.00
CA ILE A 70 4.26 -4.13 8.91
C ILE A 70 5.18 -2.92 9.03
N LEU A 71 4.63 -1.73 9.24
CA LEU A 71 5.39 -0.49 9.34
C LEU A 71 6.30 -0.47 10.59
N SER A 72 5.86 -1.12 11.66
CA SER A 72 6.66 -1.25 12.88
C SER A 72 7.79 -2.27 12.70
N LYS A 73 7.46 -3.42 12.14
CA LYS A 73 8.38 -4.54 11.96
C LYS A 73 9.46 -4.25 10.90
N TYR A 74 9.09 -3.56 9.84
CA TYR A 74 9.96 -3.33 8.68
C TYR A 74 10.24 -1.85 8.43
N SER A 75 10.33 -1.04 9.47
CA SER A 75 10.49 0.41 9.33
C SER A 75 11.70 0.82 8.50
N SER A 76 12.85 0.18 8.67
CA SER A 76 14.04 0.47 7.87
C SER A 76 13.86 0.07 6.40
N ASN A 77 13.14 -1.01 6.15
CA ASN A 77 12.84 -1.46 4.78
C ASN A 77 11.90 -0.48 4.06
N VAL A 78 10.98 0.15 4.80
CA VAL A 78 10.13 1.21 4.25
C VAL A 78 10.98 2.42 3.87
N SER A 79 11.89 2.83 4.74
CA SER A 79 12.76 4.00 4.51
C SER A 79 13.69 3.81 3.31
N THR A 80 14.22 2.61 3.13
CA THR A 80 15.14 2.32 2.03
C THR A 80 14.44 1.92 0.73
N GLY A 81 13.19 1.48 0.81
CA GLY A 81 12.48 0.91 -0.34
C GLY A 81 12.90 -0.53 -0.67
N ASN A 82 13.72 -1.14 0.17
CA ASN A 82 14.18 -2.51 -0.05
C ASN A 82 13.26 -3.49 0.66
N SER A 83 12.76 -4.49 -0.07
CA SER A 83 11.84 -5.48 0.48
C SER A 83 12.50 -6.31 1.58
N PRO A 84 11.76 -6.58 2.69
CA PRO A 84 12.22 -7.55 3.67
C PRO A 84 12.38 -8.93 3.05
N LYS A 85 13.38 -9.67 3.49
CA LYS A 85 13.65 -11.03 2.99
C LYS A 85 12.57 -12.03 3.42
N ASN A 86 11.97 -11.81 4.57
CA ASN A 86 11.03 -12.76 5.18
C ASN A 86 9.58 -12.27 5.13
N LEU A 87 9.23 -11.48 4.13
CA LEU A 87 7.87 -10.99 3.97
C LEU A 87 6.91 -12.16 3.75
N THR A 88 5.94 -12.29 4.64
CA THR A 88 4.98 -13.40 4.58
C THR A 88 3.94 -13.18 3.48
N LYS A 89 3.24 -14.23 3.09
CA LYS A 89 2.17 -14.13 2.11
C LYS A 89 1.06 -13.15 2.55
N PRO A 90 0.54 -13.22 3.80
CA PRO A 90 -0.45 -12.24 4.26
C PRO A 90 0.07 -10.80 4.22
N GLU A 91 1.34 -10.59 4.55
CA GLU A 91 1.96 -9.27 4.48
C GLU A 91 2.04 -8.76 3.05
N ARG A 92 2.44 -9.62 2.10
CA ARG A 92 2.46 -9.28 0.67
C ARG A 92 1.08 -8.91 0.14
N GLU A 93 0.07 -9.68 0.54
CA GLU A 93 -1.31 -9.41 0.15
C GLU A 93 -1.81 -8.09 0.72
N CYS A 94 -1.47 -7.78 1.96
CA CYS A 94 -1.79 -6.50 2.59
C CYS A 94 -1.16 -5.33 1.84
N VAL A 95 0.12 -5.44 1.52
CA VAL A 95 0.86 -4.43 0.75
C VAL A 95 0.21 -4.22 -0.62
N SER A 96 -0.11 -5.29 -1.32
CA SER A 96 -0.73 -5.24 -2.63
C SER A 96 -2.11 -4.58 -2.60
N ARG A 97 -2.94 -4.95 -1.62
CA ARG A 97 -4.26 -4.32 -1.44
C ARG A 97 -4.14 -2.83 -1.16
N THR A 98 -3.18 -2.46 -0.33
CA THR A 98 -2.94 -1.07 0.05
C THR A 98 -2.58 -0.21 -1.15
N ILE A 99 -1.65 -0.66 -1.98
CA ILE A 99 -1.25 0.04 -3.19
C ILE A 99 -2.45 0.25 -4.12
N ARG A 100 -3.19 -0.80 -4.38
CA ARG A 100 -4.36 -0.75 -5.29
C ARG A 100 -5.45 0.16 -4.76
N PHE A 101 -5.68 0.13 -3.46
CA PHE A 101 -6.69 0.98 -2.83
C PHE A 101 -6.32 2.45 -2.93
N ILE A 102 -5.09 2.81 -2.55
CA ILE A 102 -4.62 4.20 -2.62
C ILE A 102 -4.73 4.74 -4.03
N ALA A 103 -4.24 4.00 -5.02
CA ALA A 103 -4.27 4.43 -6.41
C ALA A 103 -5.69 4.67 -6.90
N ARG A 104 -6.60 3.74 -6.60
CA ARG A 104 -8.00 3.83 -7.04
C ARG A 104 -8.77 4.96 -6.37
N VAL A 105 -8.70 5.05 -5.04
CA VAL A 105 -9.49 6.02 -4.29
C VAL A 105 -8.99 7.43 -4.52
N ARG A 106 -7.69 7.60 -4.64
CA ARG A 106 -7.10 8.91 -4.83
C ARG A 106 -7.52 9.58 -6.13
N GLU A 107 -7.73 8.81 -7.19
CA GLU A 107 -8.19 9.35 -8.47
C GLU A 107 -9.55 10.03 -8.36
N ASN A 108 -10.39 9.58 -7.45
CA ASN A 108 -11.78 10.01 -7.33
C ASN A 108 -12.10 10.63 -5.98
N ILE A 109 -11.06 11.12 -5.26
CA ILE A 109 -11.28 11.59 -3.90
C ILE A 109 -12.06 12.90 -3.82
N GLY A 110 -11.92 13.76 -4.83
CA GLY A 110 -12.48 15.09 -4.75
C GLY A 110 -11.79 15.90 -3.66
N ASP A 111 -12.58 16.49 -2.77
CA ASP A 111 -12.04 17.25 -1.64
C ASP A 111 -11.69 16.33 -0.46
N TYR A 112 -10.66 16.68 0.27
CA TYR A 112 -10.22 15.94 1.46
C TYR A 112 -11.05 16.28 2.70
N LYS A 113 -11.63 17.47 2.70
CA LYS A 113 -12.49 17.94 3.78
C LYS A 113 -13.83 18.38 3.21
N ASP A 114 -14.87 18.20 3.98
CA ASP A 114 -16.19 18.66 3.64
C ASP A 114 -16.36 20.16 3.98
N ASN A 115 -17.58 20.69 3.80
CA ASN A 115 -17.88 22.10 4.04
C ASN A 115 -17.73 22.50 5.52
N ASP A 116 -17.78 21.54 6.43
CA ASP A 116 -17.62 21.76 7.87
C ASP A 116 -16.16 21.64 8.32
N GLY A 117 -15.24 21.38 7.40
CA GLY A 117 -13.81 21.20 7.69
C GLY A 117 -13.45 19.82 8.21
N GLU A 118 -14.39 18.88 8.16
CA GLU A 118 -14.16 17.51 8.58
C GLU A 118 -13.62 16.66 7.43
N LEU A 119 -12.81 15.66 7.77
CA LEU A 119 -12.29 14.73 6.77
C LEU A 119 -13.43 13.97 6.08
N THR A 120 -13.36 13.89 4.76
CA THR A 120 -14.33 13.10 4.00
C THR A 120 -14.14 11.60 4.26
N PRO A 121 -15.19 10.76 4.06
CA PRO A 121 -15.06 9.32 4.23
C PRO A 121 -13.92 8.70 3.39
N LYS A 122 -13.72 9.20 2.18
CA LYS A 122 -12.62 8.72 1.31
C LYS A 122 -11.25 9.10 1.88
N ALA A 123 -11.11 10.31 2.43
CA ALA A 123 -9.87 10.73 3.08
C ALA A 123 -9.57 9.86 4.30
N LYS A 124 -10.55 9.58 5.14
CA LYS A 124 -10.41 8.68 6.29
C LYS A 124 -10.00 7.27 5.87
N ALA A 125 -10.59 6.76 4.80
CA ALA A 125 -10.26 5.45 4.27
C ALA A 125 -8.81 5.39 3.77
N LEU A 126 -8.32 6.46 3.15
CA LEU A 126 -6.92 6.56 2.74
C LEU A 126 -5.97 6.59 3.94
N MET A 127 -6.33 7.31 4.99
CA MET A 127 -5.51 7.36 6.20
C MET A 127 -5.39 5.98 6.86
N LEU A 128 -6.42 5.14 6.78
CA LEU A 128 -6.35 3.76 7.25
C LEU A 128 -5.40 2.89 6.40
N ARG A 129 -4.98 3.39 5.24
CA ARG A 129 -3.99 2.72 4.38
C ARG A 129 -2.62 3.41 4.45
N ALA A 130 -2.34 4.12 5.54
CA ALA A 130 -1.08 4.84 5.75
C ALA A 130 -0.83 5.94 4.71
N PHE A 131 -1.90 6.51 4.16
CA PHE A 131 -1.82 7.61 3.22
C PHE A 131 -2.65 8.79 3.72
N ASP A 132 -1.95 9.87 4.12
CA ASP A 132 -2.57 11.13 4.53
C ASP A 132 -2.67 12.04 3.30
N PRO A 133 -3.87 12.26 2.75
CA PRO A 133 -4.02 13.06 1.54
C PRO A 133 -3.71 14.55 1.75
N ILE A 134 -3.87 15.05 2.96
CA ILE A 134 -3.55 16.46 3.27
C ILE A 134 -2.03 16.65 3.27
N LYS A 135 -1.29 15.73 3.88
CA LYS A 135 0.18 15.75 3.88
C LYS A 135 0.76 15.61 2.48
N ALA A 136 0.10 14.80 1.64
CA ALA A 136 0.52 14.61 0.25
C ALA A 136 0.32 15.89 -0.59
N GLY A 137 -0.67 16.71 -0.22
CA GLY A 137 -0.98 17.95 -0.95
C GLY A 137 -1.31 17.67 -2.41
N ASN A 138 -0.71 18.48 -3.30
CA ASN A 138 -0.93 18.37 -4.74
C ASN A 138 0.06 17.42 -5.43
N LYS A 139 0.76 16.59 -4.68
CA LYS A 139 1.69 15.62 -5.27
C LYS A 139 0.93 14.66 -6.18
N VAL A 140 1.36 14.60 -7.42
CA VAL A 140 0.77 13.68 -8.39
C VAL A 140 1.31 12.26 -8.10
N LEU A 141 0.40 11.35 -7.78
CA LEU A 141 0.74 9.93 -7.68
C LEU A 141 0.23 9.22 -8.94
N PRO A 142 0.87 8.12 -9.32
CA PRO A 142 0.40 7.36 -10.46
C PRO A 142 -1.01 6.81 -10.22
N SER A 143 -1.80 6.76 -11.30
CA SER A 143 -3.14 6.16 -11.28
C SER A 143 -3.06 4.65 -11.09
N THR A 144 -4.20 4.02 -10.81
CA THR A 144 -4.28 2.55 -10.74
C THR A 144 -3.75 1.90 -12.01
N GLN A 145 -4.14 2.46 -13.16
CA GLN A 145 -3.70 1.95 -14.45
C GLN A 145 -2.20 2.13 -14.64
N ASP A 146 -1.69 3.31 -14.27
CA ASP A 146 -0.25 3.60 -14.37
C ASP A 146 0.56 2.68 -13.46
N VAL A 147 0.10 2.43 -12.24
CA VAL A 147 0.75 1.50 -11.31
C VAL A 147 0.81 0.10 -11.91
N LYS A 148 -0.30 -0.39 -12.45
CA LYS A 148 -0.35 -1.71 -13.08
C LYS A 148 0.59 -1.81 -14.27
N GLN A 149 0.59 -0.81 -15.13
CA GLN A 149 1.46 -0.78 -16.32
C GLN A 149 2.92 -0.71 -15.93
N GLU A 150 3.25 0.12 -14.96
CA GLU A 150 4.62 0.28 -14.48
C GLU A 150 5.15 -1.01 -13.86
N LEU A 151 4.36 -1.65 -13.00
CA LEU A 151 4.72 -2.95 -12.42
C LEU A 151 4.93 -3.99 -13.50
N LYS A 152 4.04 -4.03 -14.49
CA LYS A 152 4.15 -4.96 -15.62
C LYS A 152 5.42 -4.72 -16.43
N LYS A 153 5.70 -3.47 -16.76
CA LYS A 153 6.91 -3.10 -17.53
C LYS A 153 8.19 -3.48 -16.79
N GLU A 154 8.26 -3.21 -15.49
CA GLU A 154 9.44 -3.56 -14.70
C GLU A 154 9.62 -5.07 -14.59
N MET A 155 8.53 -5.81 -14.43
CA MET A 155 8.58 -7.28 -14.42
C MET A 155 9.04 -7.84 -15.76
N GLU A 156 8.52 -7.31 -16.87
CA GLU A 156 8.94 -7.72 -18.22
C GLU A 156 10.41 -7.39 -18.46
N LYS A 157 10.86 -6.22 -18.04
CA LYS A 157 12.26 -5.82 -18.15
C LYS A 157 13.18 -6.79 -17.43
N LYS A 158 12.81 -7.17 -16.20
CA LYS A 158 13.61 -8.12 -15.41
C LYS A 158 13.62 -9.51 -16.01
N ILE A 159 12.51 -9.96 -16.57
CA ILE A 159 12.44 -11.24 -17.29
C ILE A 159 13.36 -11.20 -18.50
N ASN A 160 13.34 -10.12 -19.29
CA ASN A 160 14.19 -9.98 -20.46
C ASN A 160 15.67 -9.92 -20.08
N GLU A 161 16.03 -9.26 -19.01
CA GLU A 161 17.40 -9.24 -18.49
C GLU A 161 17.86 -10.64 -18.11
N THR A 162 17.01 -11.42 -17.47
CA THR A 162 17.29 -12.80 -17.09
C THR A 162 17.49 -13.69 -18.33
N VAL A 163 16.63 -13.55 -19.33
CA VAL A 163 16.74 -14.29 -20.59
C VAL A 163 18.03 -13.92 -21.32
N SER A 164 18.38 -12.64 -21.37
CA SER A 164 19.62 -12.19 -22.00
C SER A 164 20.85 -12.78 -21.32
N LEU A 165 20.86 -12.79 -19.99
CA LEU A 165 21.95 -13.41 -19.22
C LEU A 165 22.05 -14.92 -19.49
N ALA A 166 20.91 -15.61 -19.54
CA ALA A 166 20.87 -17.02 -19.84
C ALA A 166 21.46 -17.31 -21.24
N ASN A 167 21.14 -16.46 -22.22
CA ASN A 167 21.64 -16.62 -23.60
C ASN A 167 23.15 -16.41 -23.70
N LEU A 168 23.76 -15.64 -22.80
CA LEU A 168 25.21 -15.45 -22.79
C LEU A 168 25.98 -16.73 -22.42
N PHE A 169 25.33 -17.67 -21.76
CA PHE A 169 25.93 -18.92 -21.31
C PHE A 169 25.61 -20.13 -22.21
N LEU A 170 24.87 -19.88 -23.28
CA LEU A 170 24.61 -20.90 -24.29
C LEU A 170 25.66 -20.77 -25.42
#